data_639628af77a5a0964291c61b4d473523
#
_entry.id   639628af77a5a0964291c61b4d473523
#
_cell.length_a   1.000
_cell.length_b   1.000
_cell.length_c   1.000
_cell.angle_alpha   90.00
_cell.angle_beta   90.00
_cell.angle_gamma   90.00
#
_symmetry.space_group_name_H-M   'P 1'
#
loop_
_entity.id
_entity.type
_entity.pdbx_description
1 polymer ?
#
loop_
_entity_poly.entity_id
_entity_poly.type
_entity_poly.pdbx_seq_one_letter_code
_entity_poly.pdbx_strand_id
1 'polypeptide(L)'
;MLLKKISKIIKPIQACGGFTLVEAMLSVALLALVAVGVSAPYISGFQTLDVQADHMLLDSHLRSRMEVLVGADFGTLGNGSEVVTVNGQNYTVNWSVAAMDLDGDSNPEPTAKQVAVSITELPHRSLSTILVDHQGRVGKIS
;
A
#
# COMPACT_ATOMS: atom_id res chain seq x y z
N MET A 1 -78.77 -14.58 17.75
CA MET A 1 -78.05 -13.42 18.34
C MET A 1 -76.54 -13.48 18.14
N LEU A 2 -76.02 -14.32 17.23
CA LEU A 2 -74.56 -14.49 16.98
C LEU A 2 -74.07 -13.89 15.65
N LEU A 3 -74.93 -13.58 14.70
CA LEU A 3 -74.58 -13.04 13.41
C LEU A 3 -74.27 -11.53 13.37
N LYS A 4 -74.59 -10.79 14.44
CA LYS A 4 -74.35 -9.31 14.54
C LYS A 4 -72.94 -8.95 15.04
N LYS A 5 -72.14 -9.94 15.42
CA LYS A 5 -70.82 -9.73 16.02
C LYS A 5 -69.64 -9.93 15.03
N ILE A 6 -69.91 -10.46 13.84
CA ILE A 6 -68.86 -10.79 12.86
C ILE A 6 -68.60 -9.60 11.91
N SER A 7 -69.54 -8.69 11.72
CA SER A 7 -69.39 -7.56 10.81
C SER A 7 -68.44 -6.45 11.28
N LYS A 8 -67.90 -6.54 12.51
CA LYS A 8 -67.06 -5.51 13.13
C LYS A 8 -65.55 -5.79 13.03
N ILE A 9 -65.15 -6.91 12.41
CA ILE A 9 -63.74 -7.34 12.35
C ILE A 9 -63.12 -7.12 10.95
N ILE A 10 -63.92 -6.87 9.95
CA ILE A 10 -63.39 -6.56 8.61
C ILE A 10 -63.12 -5.04 8.59
N LYS A 11 -61.94 -4.61 9.07
CA LYS A 11 -61.43 -3.28 8.70
C LYS A 11 -61.31 -3.25 7.17
N PRO A 12 -61.90 -2.22 6.50
CA PRO A 12 -61.67 -2.09 5.05
C PRO A 12 -60.18 -2.01 4.86
N ILE A 13 -59.60 -2.92 4.05
CA ILE A 13 -58.27 -2.78 3.52
C ILE A 13 -58.26 -1.42 2.84
N GLN A 14 -57.60 -0.45 3.49
CA GLN A 14 -57.39 0.85 2.85
C GLN A 14 -56.76 0.57 1.49
N ALA A 15 -57.47 1.01 0.46
CA ALA A 15 -56.95 0.91 -0.88
C ALA A 15 -55.58 1.52 -0.93
N CYS A 16 -54.56 0.73 -1.20
CA CYS A 16 -53.22 1.22 -1.49
C CYS A 16 -53.40 2.24 -2.63
N GLY A 17 -53.28 3.53 -2.29
CA GLY A 17 -53.26 4.60 -3.27
C GLY A 17 -52.17 4.27 -4.24
N GLY A 18 -52.50 4.08 -5.50
CA GLY A 18 -51.51 3.85 -6.54
C GLY A 18 -50.48 4.99 -6.54
N PHE A 19 -49.26 4.69 -6.79
CA PHE A 19 -48.17 5.66 -6.95
C PHE A 19 -48.60 6.72 -7.96
N THR A 20 -48.55 7.98 -7.57
CA THR A 20 -48.85 9.07 -8.52
C THR A 20 -47.70 9.20 -9.51
N LEU A 21 -47.96 9.62 -10.72
CA LEU A 21 -46.94 9.84 -11.75
C LEU A 21 -45.85 10.80 -11.26
N VAL A 22 -46.23 11.81 -10.46
CA VAL A 22 -45.32 12.78 -9.86
C VAL A 22 -44.39 12.12 -8.84
N GLU A 23 -44.92 11.21 -8.04
CA GLU A 23 -44.14 10.48 -7.03
C GLU A 23 -43.13 9.52 -7.68
N ALA A 24 -43.52 8.87 -8.77
CA ALA A 24 -42.61 8.06 -9.57
C ALA A 24 -41.48 8.90 -10.19
N MET A 25 -41.83 10.07 -10.77
CA MET A 25 -40.82 10.99 -11.32
C MET A 25 -39.87 11.52 -10.24
N LEU A 26 -40.40 11.88 -9.08
CA LEU A 26 -39.56 12.34 -7.95
C LEU A 26 -38.63 11.24 -7.45
N SER A 27 -39.12 10.02 -7.34
CA SER A 27 -38.33 8.86 -6.92
C SER A 27 -37.18 8.58 -7.90
N VAL A 28 -37.42 8.62 -9.19
CA VAL A 28 -36.39 8.44 -10.24
C VAL A 28 -35.37 9.57 -10.18
N ALA A 29 -35.81 10.83 -10.01
CA ALA A 29 -34.93 11.97 -9.89
C ALA A 29 -34.01 11.86 -8.65
N LEU A 30 -34.54 11.47 -7.50
CA LEU A 30 -33.78 11.25 -6.29
C LEU A 30 -32.78 10.09 -6.46
N LEU A 31 -33.20 9.01 -7.09
CA LEU A 31 -32.35 7.85 -7.33
C LEU A 31 -31.19 8.19 -8.29
N ALA A 32 -31.44 9.00 -9.32
CA ALA A 32 -30.41 9.51 -10.22
C ALA A 32 -29.41 10.40 -9.48
N LEU A 33 -29.87 11.26 -8.57
CA LEU A 33 -29.03 12.15 -7.79
C LEU A 33 -28.13 11.37 -6.82
N VAL A 34 -28.65 10.34 -6.18
CA VAL A 34 -27.88 9.41 -5.34
C VAL A 34 -26.86 8.65 -6.17
N ALA A 35 -27.23 8.13 -7.34
CA ALA A 35 -26.33 7.39 -8.21
C ALA A 35 -25.13 8.25 -8.63
N VAL A 36 -25.33 9.51 -9.01
CA VAL A 36 -24.26 10.45 -9.35
C VAL A 36 -23.39 10.76 -8.13
N GLY A 37 -24.00 11.00 -6.96
CA GLY A 37 -23.28 11.33 -5.73
C GLY A 37 -22.38 10.20 -5.21
N VAL A 38 -22.76 8.94 -5.46
CA VAL A 38 -22.01 7.77 -4.99
C VAL A 38 -20.90 7.37 -5.99
N SER A 39 -21.07 7.65 -7.29
CA SER A 39 -20.10 7.23 -8.31
C SER A 39 -18.72 7.87 -8.18
N ALA A 40 -18.64 9.14 -7.81
CA ALA A 40 -17.37 9.87 -7.68
C ALA A 40 -16.41 9.26 -6.63
N PRO A 41 -16.82 8.95 -5.38
CA PRO A 41 -15.94 8.32 -4.40
C PRO A 41 -15.51 6.90 -4.80
N TYR A 42 -16.33 6.15 -5.54
CA TYR A 42 -15.95 4.84 -6.04
C TYR A 42 -14.79 4.93 -7.03
N ILE A 43 -14.87 5.83 -8.01
CA ILE A 43 -13.81 6.03 -9.00
C ILE A 43 -12.50 6.44 -8.32
N SER A 44 -12.55 7.40 -7.39
CA SER A 44 -11.38 7.82 -6.62
C SER A 44 -10.79 6.69 -5.78
N GLY A 45 -11.65 5.84 -5.20
CA GLY A 45 -11.23 4.68 -4.42
C GLY A 45 -10.43 3.68 -5.25
N PHE A 46 -10.88 3.35 -6.45
CA PHE A 46 -10.15 2.44 -7.34
C PHE A 46 -8.79 3.00 -7.76
N GLN A 47 -8.72 4.28 -8.12
CA GLN A 47 -7.45 4.93 -8.46
C GLN A 47 -6.45 4.89 -7.29
N THR A 48 -6.93 5.07 -6.06
CA THR A 48 -6.08 4.99 -4.87
C THR A 48 -5.55 3.58 -4.64
N LEU A 49 -6.37 2.55 -4.89
CA LEU A 49 -5.97 1.15 -4.75
C LEU A 49 -4.88 0.76 -5.75
N ASP A 50 -4.99 1.20 -7.00
CA ASP A 50 -3.97 0.94 -8.02
C ASP A 50 -2.62 1.55 -7.62
N VAL A 51 -2.60 2.79 -7.18
CA VAL A 51 -1.37 3.45 -6.70
C VAL A 51 -0.79 2.74 -5.47
N GLN A 52 -1.63 2.26 -4.56
CA GLN A 52 -1.16 1.51 -3.39
C GLN A 52 -0.58 0.16 -3.76
N ALA A 53 -1.15 -0.54 -4.75
CA ALA A 53 -0.63 -1.80 -5.25
C ALA A 53 0.78 -1.64 -5.85
N ASP A 54 1.01 -0.60 -6.64
CA ASP A 54 2.32 -0.27 -7.20
C ASP A 54 3.35 0.00 -6.11
N HIS A 55 2.96 0.75 -5.09
CA HIS A 55 3.81 1.02 -3.96
C HIS A 55 4.20 -0.22 -3.16
N MET A 56 3.27 -1.16 -2.98
CA MET A 56 3.55 -2.45 -2.32
C MET A 56 4.54 -3.30 -3.10
N LEU A 57 4.41 -3.33 -4.43
CA LEU A 57 5.34 -4.05 -5.29
C LEU A 57 6.74 -3.44 -5.21
N LEU A 58 6.86 -2.12 -5.28
CA LEU A 58 8.14 -1.42 -5.16
C LEU A 58 8.79 -1.64 -3.79
N ASP A 59 8.02 -1.60 -2.70
CA ASP A 59 8.54 -1.89 -1.36
C ASP A 59 9.01 -3.34 -1.23
N SER A 60 8.34 -4.29 -1.89
CA SER A 60 8.78 -5.69 -1.93
C SER A 60 10.11 -5.85 -2.68
N HIS A 61 10.30 -5.13 -3.78
CA HIS A 61 11.57 -5.09 -4.51
C HIS A 61 12.70 -4.49 -3.69
N LEU A 62 12.46 -3.37 -2.99
CA LEU A 62 13.45 -2.78 -2.08
C LEU A 62 13.88 -3.77 -0.99
N ARG A 63 12.93 -4.47 -0.36
CA ARG A 63 13.22 -5.47 0.66
C ARG A 63 14.00 -6.66 0.11
N SER A 64 13.57 -7.20 -1.02
CA SER A 64 14.25 -8.31 -1.68
C SER A 64 15.68 -7.93 -2.06
N ARG A 65 15.89 -6.71 -2.57
CA ARG A 65 17.23 -6.23 -2.87
C ARG A 65 18.09 -6.05 -1.64
N MET A 66 17.52 -5.50 -0.56
CA MET A 66 18.20 -5.38 0.72
C MET A 66 18.62 -6.77 1.26
N GLU A 67 17.74 -7.77 1.20
CA GLU A 67 18.05 -9.14 1.63
C GLU A 67 19.21 -9.74 0.83
N VAL A 68 19.25 -9.54 -0.49
CA VAL A 68 20.35 -9.98 -1.34
C VAL A 68 21.66 -9.31 -0.92
N LEU A 69 21.64 -8.01 -0.65
CA LEU A 69 22.82 -7.27 -0.23
C LEU A 69 23.30 -7.69 1.17
N VAL A 70 22.36 -7.92 2.09
CA VAL A 70 22.69 -8.41 3.45
C VAL A 70 23.28 -9.83 3.40
N GLY A 71 22.81 -10.66 2.47
CA GLY A 71 23.30 -12.04 2.29
C GLY A 71 24.58 -12.14 1.44
N ALA A 72 25.02 -11.06 0.81
CA ALA A 72 26.23 -11.05 -0.01
C ALA A 72 27.50 -11.03 0.88
N ASP A 73 28.61 -11.47 0.30
CA ASP A 73 29.90 -11.39 0.96
C ASP A 73 30.27 -9.92 1.23
N PHE A 74 30.60 -9.62 2.48
CA PHE A 74 30.94 -8.27 2.94
C PHE A 74 32.07 -7.63 2.11
N GLY A 75 33.04 -8.41 1.66
CA GLY A 75 34.15 -7.95 0.84
C GLY A 75 33.75 -7.53 -0.57
N THR A 76 32.68 -8.11 -1.11
CA THR A 76 32.21 -7.89 -2.50
C THR A 76 31.11 -6.83 -2.60
N LEU A 77 30.60 -6.34 -1.47
CA LEU A 77 29.56 -5.33 -1.43
C LEU A 77 30.03 -4.02 -2.09
N GLY A 78 29.32 -3.58 -3.11
CA GLY A 78 29.56 -2.34 -3.84
C GLY A 78 28.27 -1.63 -4.25
N ASN A 79 28.42 -0.40 -4.70
CA ASN A 79 27.30 0.40 -5.22
C ASN A 79 26.78 -0.17 -6.54
N GLY A 80 25.51 0.06 -6.82
CA GLY A 80 24.90 -0.34 -8.07
C GLY A 80 23.50 0.20 -8.26
N SER A 81 22.91 -0.16 -9.39
CA SER A 81 21.54 0.19 -9.73
C SER A 81 20.91 -0.86 -10.63
N GLU A 82 19.60 -0.97 -10.59
CA GLU A 82 18.80 -1.79 -11.50
C GLU A 82 17.51 -1.08 -11.86
N VAL A 83 16.94 -1.41 -13.02
CA VAL A 83 15.66 -0.90 -13.45
C VAL A 83 14.60 -1.97 -13.25
N VAL A 84 13.54 -1.62 -12.55
CA VAL A 84 12.38 -2.48 -12.27
C VAL A 84 11.17 -1.88 -12.97
N THR A 85 10.43 -2.69 -13.73
CA THR A 85 9.21 -2.25 -14.39
C THR A 85 8.00 -2.70 -13.59
N VAL A 86 7.19 -1.75 -13.15
CA VAL A 86 5.94 -1.99 -12.44
C VAL A 86 4.82 -1.31 -13.24
N ASN A 87 3.81 -2.07 -13.63
CA ASN A 87 2.67 -1.60 -14.43
C ASN A 87 3.05 -0.77 -15.67
N GLY A 88 4.15 -1.16 -16.35
CA GLY A 88 4.62 -0.48 -17.55
C GLY A 88 5.43 0.80 -17.29
N GLN A 89 5.63 1.18 -16.03
CA GLN A 89 6.53 2.26 -15.63
C GLN A 89 7.86 1.72 -15.13
N ASN A 90 8.95 2.37 -15.53
CA ASN A 90 10.29 2.01 -15.11
C ASN A 90 10.68 2.82 -13.88
N TYR A 91 11.20 2.12 -12.88
CA TYR A 91 11.74 2.68 -11.64
C TYR A 91 13.19 2.27 -11.49
N THR A 92 14.04 3.21 -11.11
CA THR A 92 15.46 2.97 -10.90
C THR A 92 15.72 2.74 -9.41
N VAL A 93 16.04 1.49 -9.07
CA VAL A 93 16.45 1.09 -7.72
C VAL A 93 17.95 1.25 -7.62
N ASN A 94 18.42 2.14 -6.75
CA ASN A 94 19.83 2.37 -6.49
C ASN A 94 20.20 1.83 -5.11
N TRP A 95 21.41 1.29 -5.00
CA TRP A 95 21.98 0.97 -3.70
C TRP A 95 23.38 1.54 -3.57
N SER A 96 23.65 2.03 -2.37
CA SER A 96 24.94 2.56 -1.99
C SER A 96 25.48 1.82 -0.79
N VAL A 97 26.78 1.58 -0.80
CA VAL A 97 27.52 0.96 0.29
C VAL A 97 28.62 1.91 0.70
N ALA A 98 28.56 2.37 1.92
CA ALA A 98 29.54 3.29 2.50
C ALA A 98 30.17 2.67 3.75
N ALA A 99 31.47 2.85 3.92
CA ALA A 99 32.14 2.51 5.16
C ALA A 99 31.57 3.41 6.29
N MET A 100 31.42 2.87 7.48
CA MET A 100 30.81 3.57 8.61
C MET A 100 31.79 3.70 9.76
N ASP A 101 31.82 4.89 10.34
CA ASP A 101 32.51 5.19 11.59
C ASP A 101 31.57 4.84 12.76
N LEU A 102 31.92 3.84 13.56
CA LEU A 102 31.11 3.36 14.67
C LEU A 102 31.51 3.99 16.01
N ASP A 103 32.75 4.44 16.15
CA ASP A 103 33.26 4.98 17.41
C ASP A 103 33.37 6.50 17.44
N GLY A 104 33.16 7.16 16.28
CA GLY A 104 33.12 8.61 16.15
C GLY A 104 34.53 9.27 16.12
N ASP A 105 35.55 8.51 15.78
CA ASP A 105 36.93 9.00 15.66
C ASP A 105 37.19 9.66 14.26
N SER A 106 36.18 9.72 13.40
CA SER A 106 36.21 10.22 12.02
C SER A 106 36.99 9.31 11.06
N ASN A 107 37.27 8.07 11.47
CA ASN A 107 37.93 7.08 10.64
C ASN A 107 37.01 5.86 10.43
N PRO A 108 36.46 5.62 9.22
CA PRO A 108 35.53 4.52 9.00
C PRO A 108 36.18 3.15 9.27
N GLU A 109 35.49 2.31 10.03
CA GLU A 109 35.97 0.97 10.30
C GLU A 109 35.86 0.08 9.06
N PRO A 110 36.90 -0.72 8.76
CA PRO A 110 36.87 -1.65 7.64
C PRO A 110 35.87 -2.79 7.83
N THR A 111 35.38 -2.98 9.05
CA THR A 111 34.46 -4.04 9.46
C THR A 111 33.00 -3.58 9.52
N ALA A 112 32.70 -2.29 9.23
CA ALA A 112 31.36 -1.77 9.25
C ALA A 112 31.01 -1.06 7.95
N LYS A 113 29.86 -1.41 7.37
CA LYS A 113 29.33 -0.79 6.17
C LYS A 113 27.88 -0.43 6.36
N GLN A 114 27.51 0.78 5.96
CA GLN A 114 26.12 1.16 5.81
C GLN A 114 25.67 0.84 4.38
N VAL A 115 24.59 0.09 4.27
CA VAL A 115 23.94 -0.22 3.00
C VAL A 115 22.61 0.53 2.96
N ALA A 116 22.40 1.31 1.91
CA ALA A 116 21.14 2.01 1.65
C ALA A 116 20.62 1.64 0.27
N VAL A 117 19.31 1.34 0.19
CA VAL A 117 18.60 1.07 -1.06
C VAL A 117 17.49 2.10 -1.20
N SER A 118 17.37 2.73 -2.36
CA SER A 118 16.40 3.79 -2.63
C SER A 118 15.88 3.73 -4.06
N ILE A 119 14.75 4.37 -4.32
CA ILE A 119 14.18 4.53 -5.67
C ILE A 119 14.38 5.99 -6.09
N THR A 120 14.97 6.21 -7.27
CA THR A 120 15.27 7.57 -7.78
C THR A 120 14.00 8.41 -7.92
N GLU A 121 12.94 7.83 -8.46
CA GLU A 121 11.67 8.48 -8.73
C GLU A 121 10.83 8.72 -7.46
N LEU A 122 11.19 8.05 -6.34
CA LEU A 122 10.51 8.11 -5.06
C LEU A 122 11.53 8.28 -3.90
N PRO A 123 12.16 9.45 -3.75
CA PRO A 123 13.30 9.63 -2.83
C PRO A 123 12.96 9.43 -1.33
N HIS A 124 11.68 9.54 -0.97
CA HIS A 124 11.21 9.23 0.40
C HIS A 124 11.02 7.73 0.66
N ARG A 125 11.24 6.88 -0.36
CA ARG A 125 11.22 5.42 -0.21
C ARG A 125 12.64 4.90 -0.25
N SER A 126 13.19 4.72 0.93
CA SER A 126 14.53 4.16 1.10
C SER A 126 14.57 3.22 2.30
N LEU A 127 15.43 2.23 2.21
CA LEU A 127 15.76 1.32 3.31
C LEU A 127 17.26 1.44 3.56
N SER A 128 17.66 1.44 4.82
CA SER A 128 19.08 1.41 5.19
C SER A 128 19.31 0.43 6.34
N THR A 129 20.48 -0.20 6.32
CA THR A 129 20.94 -1.10 7.38
C THR A 129 22.44 -0.98 7.55
N ILE A 130 22.93 -1.42 8.70
CA ILE A 130 24.35 -1.48 9.00
C ILE A 130 24.76 -2.94 9.01
N LEU A 131 25.78 -3.28 8.24
CA LEU A 131 26.40 -4.60 8.22
C LEU A 131 27.74 -4.52 8.95
N VAL A 132 27.96 -5.48 9.85
CA VAL A 132 29.23 -5.61 10.58
C VAL A 132 29.82 -6.96 10.22
N ASP A 133 31.06 -6.96 9.78
CA ASP A 133 31.82 -8.18 9.52
C ASP A 133 32.26 -8.81 10.85
N HIS A 134 31.63 -9.90 11.22
CA HIS A 134 32.00 -10.68 12.41
C HIS A 134 33.15 -11.67 12.14
N GLN A 135 33.56 -11.84 10.89
CA GLN A 135 34.63 -12.78 10.54
C GLN A 135 36.04 -12.31 10.91
N GLY A 136 36.22 -11.02 11.19
CA GLY A 136 37.50 -10.46 11.67
C GLY A 136 37.88 -10.81 13.11
N ARG A 137 37.03 -11.50 13.85
CA ARG A 137 37.28 -11.86 15.28
C ARG A 137 37.55 -13.34 15.50
N VAL A 138 38.33 -13.98 14.63
CA VAL A 138 39.07 -15.18 15.05
C VAL A 138 40.36 -14.70 15.68
N GLY A 139 40.26 -14.13 16.83
CA GLY A 139 41.39 -13.87 17.69
C GLY A 139 42.09 -15.20 17.98
N LYS A 140 43.32 -15.35 17.50
CA LYS A 140 44.26 -16.34 17.96
C LYS A 140 44.29 -16.28 19.51
N ILE A 141 43.71 -17.29 20.14
CA ILE A 141 44.01 -17.59 21.53
C ILE A 141 45.36 -18.27 21.48
N SER A 142 46.36 -17.54 21.85
CA SER A 142 47.69 -18.07 22.13
C SER A 142 47.75 -18.55 23.58
#